data_b9153656f22c87dc5c7e694ff12d8e94
#
_entry.id   b9153656f22c87dc5c7e694ff12d8e94
#
_cell.length_a   1.000
_cell.length_b   1.000
_cell.length_c   1.000
_cell.angle_alpha   90.00
_cell.angle_beta   90.00
_cell.angle_gamma   90.00
#
_symmetry.space_group_name_H-M   'P 1'
#
loop_
_entity.id
_entity.type
_entity.pdbx_description
1 polymer ?
#
loop_
_entity_poly.entity_id
_entity_poly.type
_entity_poly.pdbx_seq_one_letter_code
_entity_poly.pdbx_strand_id
1 'polypeptide(L)'
;MVLFVMFDISTETKKDLDKYRKFRANLLGHGLIMFQYSIYIRFCRSLVIAEKYERKIEAESPDNGSIRIMKITESQYSNMKTIENYHEKTDDKLKEQVQTLMVF
;
A
#
# COMPACT_ATOMS: atom_id res chain seq x y z
N MET A 1 6.34 9.49 -10.60
CA MET A 1 6.25 8.01 -10.50
C MET A 1 5.60 7.61 -9.20
N VAL A 2 4.67 6.68 -9.27
CA VAL A 2 4.03 6.12 -8.08
C VAL A 2 4.47 4.67 -7.92
N LEU A 3 5.03 4.36 -6.77
CA LEU A 3 5.52 3.03 -6.44
C LEU A 3 4.42 2.30 -5.69
N PHE A 4 3.99 1.15 -6.21
CA PHE A 4 3.00 0.29 -5.58
C PHE A 4 3.68 -0.95 -5.05
N VAL A 5 3.36 -1.30 -3.82
CA VAL A 5 3.82 -2.56 -3.20
C VAL A 5 2.59 -3.32 -2.75
N MET A 6 2.41 -4.50 -3.31
CA MET A 6 1.29 -5.37 -3.02
C MET A 6 1.84 -6.66 -2.42
N PHE A 7 1.25 -7.13 -1.36
CA PHE A 7 1.81 -8.29 -0.70
C PHE A 7 0.74 -9.20 -0.09
N ASP A 8 1.09 -10.47 -0.04
CA ASP A 8 0.30 -11.49 0.60
C ASP A 8 1.27 -12.27 1.50
N ILE A 9 1.24 -12.00 2.78
CA ILE A 9 2.14 -12.58 3.76
C ILE A 9 1.32 -13.32 4.79
N SER A 10 1.68 -14.57 5.05
CA SER A 10 0.98 -15.38 6.04
C SER A 10 1.02 -14.73 7.42
N THR A 11 -0.09 -14.83 8.14
CA THR A 11 -0.20 -14.38 9.53
C THR A 11 -0.71 -15.50 10.43
N GLU A 12 -0.57 -16.75 9.99
CA GLU A 12 -1.14 -17.89 10.69
C GLU A 12 -0.44 -18.21 12.01
N THR A 13 0.86 -18.04 12.07
CA THR A 13 1.61 -18.28 13.28
C THR A 13 2.09 -16.96 13.86
N LYS A 14 2.52 -16.99 15.14
CA LYS A 14 3.09 -15.80 15.77
C LYS A 14 4.33 -15.31 15.02
N LYS A 15 5.17 -16.24 14.57
CA LYS A 15 6.37 -15.92 13.80
C LYS A 15 6.01 -15.24 12.47
N ASP A 16 5.00 -15.76 11.80
CA ASP A 16 4.51 -15.16 10.56
C ASP A 16 3.98 -13.76 10.78
N LEU A 17 3.21 -13.58 11.85
CA LEU A 17 2.64 -12.27 12.18
C LEU A 17 3.74 -11.25 12.49
N ASP A 18 4.81 -11.67 13.17
CA ASP A 18 5.94 -10.80 13.45
C ASP A 18 6.64 -10.36 12.16
N LYS A 19 6.80 -11.27 11.21
CA LYS A 19 7.38 -10.94 9.90
C LYS A 19 6.50 -9.96 9.13
N TYR A 20 5.19 -10.16 9.17
CA TYR A 20 4.22 -9.24 8.56
C TYR A 20 4.36 -7.84 9.15
N ARG A 21 4.36 -7.75 10.47
CA ARG A 21 4.45 -6.45 11.16
C ARG A 21 5.74 -5.74 10.87
N LYS A 22 6.83 -6.48 10.81
CA LYS A 22 8.14 -5.91 10.49
C LYS A 22 8.18 -5.38 9.07
N PHE A 23 7.65 -6.13 8.12
CA PHE A 23 7.60 -5.68 6.72
C PHE A 23 6.75 -4.42 6.59
N ARG A 24 5.57 -4.42 7.21
CA ARG A 24 4.70 -3.24 7.21
C ARG A 24 5.38 -2.02 7.81
N ALA A 25 6.07 -2.20 8.94
CA ALA A 25 6.80 -1.11 9.58
C ALA A 25 7.90 -0.57 8.66
N ASN A 26 8.59 -1.44 7.94
CA ASN A 26 9.61 -1.03 6.98
C ASN A 26 9.00 -0.19 5.85
N LEU A 27 7.86 -0.60 5.32
CA LEU A 27 7.16 0.17 4.28
C LEU A 27 6.83 1.58 4.78
N LEU A 28 6.26 1.68 5.97
CA LEU A 28 5.94 2.98 6.57
C LEU A 28 7.20 3.80 6.81
N GLY A 29 8.28 3.16 7.25
CA GLY A 29 9.57 3.82 7.47
C GLY A 29 10.18 4.36 6.18
N HIS A 30 9.87 3.76 5.04
CA HIS A 30 10.33 4.25 3.73
C HIS A 30 9.38 5.30 3.13
N GLY A 31 8.38 5.71 3.88
CA GLY A 31 7.46 6.75 3.43
C GLY A 31 6.31 6.25 2.58
N LEU A 32 6.09 4.94 2.52
CA LEU A 32 4.88 4.44 1.88
C LEU A 32 3.68 4.61 2.82
N ILE A 33 2.52 4.76 2.23
CA ILE A 33 1.26 4.87 2.97
C ILE A 33 0.30 3.79 2.47
N MET A 34 -0.61 3.38 3.33
CA MET A 34 -1.58 2.37 2.95
C MET A 34 -2.57 2.95 1.93
N PHE A 35 -2.67 2.29 0.79
CA PHE A 35 -3.61 2.62 -0.27
C PHE A 35 -4.87 1.78 -0.16
N GLN A 36 -4.68 0.49 -0.02
CA GLN A 36 -5.71 -0.49 0.28
C GLN A 36 -5.10 -1.57 1.17
N TYR A 37 -5.92 -2.50 1.62
CA TYR A 37 -5.43 -3.59 2.45
C TYR A 37 -4.33 -4.34 1.71
N SER A 38 -3.17 -4.44 2.32
CA SER A 38 -1.98 -5.08 1.75
C SER A 38 -1.45 -4.42 0.48
N ILE A 39 -1.82 -3.16 0.23
CA ILE A 39 -1.30 -2.36 -0.86
C ILE A 39 -0.84 -1.02 -0.30
N TYR A 40 0.45 -0.74 -0.46
CA TYR A 40 1.06 0.50 0.01
C TYR A 40 1.66 1.24 -1.17
N ILE A 41 1.64 2.56 -1.15
CA ILE A 41 2.15 3.37 -2.24
C ILE A 41 3.05 4.49 -1.73
N ARG A 42 3.96 4.93 -2.60
CA ARG A 42 4.79 6.09 -2.37
C ARG A 42 4.85 6.91 -3.64
N PHE A 43 4.62 8.23 -3.52
CA PHE A 43 4.84 9.14 -4.63
C PHE A 43 6.32 9.50 -4.67
N CYS A 44 6.96 9.26 -5.81
CA CYS A 44 8.39 9.49 -6.00
C CYS A 44 8.60 10.55 -7.07
N ARG A 45 9.63 11.38 -6.92
CA ARG A 45 9.90 12.45 -7.87
C ARG A 45 10.32 11.94 -9.23
N SER A 46 10.94 10.77 -9.29
CA SER A 46 11.47 10.21 -10.51
C SER A 46 11.47 8.69 -10.48
N LEU A 47 11.68 8.09 -11.65
CA LEU A 47 11.83 6.65 -11.75
C LEU A 47 13.06 6.17 -10.96
N VAL A 48 14.13 6.95 -10.98
CA VAL A 48 15.36 6.60 -10.25
C VAL A 48 15.10 6.48 -8.75
N ILE A 49 14.33 7.42 -8.19
CA ILE A 49 13.95 7.37 -6.78
C ILE A 49 13.05 6.16 -6.49
N ALA A 50 12.07 5.91 -7.37
CA ALA A 50 11.20 4.75 -7.21
C ALA A 50 12.00 3.45 -7.21
N GLU A 51 12.96 3.30 -8.11
CA GLU A 51 13.81 2.12 -8.19
C GLU A 51 14.70 1.97 -6.96
N LYS A 52 15.15 3.08 -6.38
CA LYS A 52 15.91 3.04 -5.12
C LYS A 52 15.10 2.40 -4.01
N TYR A 53 13.85 2.81 -3.86
CA TYR A 53 12.98 2.25 -2.83
C TYR A 53 12.54 0.84 -3.15
N GLU A 54 12.35 0.53 -4.41
CA GLU A 54 12.08 -0.85 -4.84
C GLU A 54 13.18 -1.80 -4.36
N ARG A 55 14.44 -1.42 -4.56
CA ARG A 55 15.57 -2.23 -4.12
C ARG A 55 15.60 -2.43 -2.60
N LYS A 56 15.32 -1.36 -1.86
CA LYS A 56 15.28 -1.45 -0.40
C LYS A 56 14.18 -2.40 0.08
N ILE A 57 13.01 -2.30 -0.50
CA ILE A 57 11.87 -3.14 -0.13
C ILE A 57 12.15 -4.59 -0.50
N GLU A 58 12.73 -4.83 -1.67
CA GLU A 58 13.10 -6.17 -2.10
C GLU A 58 14.07 -6.81 -1.11
N ALA A 59 15.05 -6.07 -0.64
CA ALA A 59 16.03 -6.57 0.32
C ALA A 59 15.40 -6.90 1.69
N GLU A 60 14.27 -6.29 2.02
CA GLU A 60 13.59 -6.46 3.29
C GLU A 60 12.41 -7.42 3.21
N SER A 61 12.20 -8.03 2.05
CA SER A 61 11.05 -8.91 1.84
C SER A 61 11.16 -10.17 2.69
N PRO A 62 10.08 -10.57 3.37
CA PRO A 62 10.09 -11.80 4.16
C PRO A 62 10.03 -13.03 3.26
N ASP A 63 10.40 -14.17 3.84
CA ASP A 63 10.45 -15.43 3.11
C ASP A 63 9.12 -16.21 3.14
N ASN A 64 8.11 -15.66 3.78
CA ASN A 64 6.84 -16.36 3.99
C ASN A 64 5.67 -15.73 3.25
N GLY A 65 5.93 -15.13 2.11
CA GLY A 65 4.86 -14.50 1.36
C GLY A 65 5.26 -14.12 -0.05
N SER A 66 4.35 -13.45 -0.72
CA SER A 66 4.53 -12.96 -2.09
C SER A 66 4.47 -11.44 -2.08
N ILE A 67 5.47 -10.82 -2.69
CA ILE A 67 5.54 -9.37 -2.81
C ILE A 67 5.55 -9.03 -4.30
N ARG A 68 4.71 -8.09 -4.69
CA ARG A 68 4.68 -7.57 -6.06
C ARG A 68 4.88 -6.07 -6.02
N ILE A 69 5.74 -5.59 -6.90
CA ILE A 69 6.06 -4.16 -6.96
C ILE A 69 5.80 -3.67 -8.37
N MET A 70 5.12 -2.54 -8.47
CA MET A 70 4.78 -1.92 -9.74
C MET A 70 5.08 -0.43 -9.65
N LYS A 71 5.59 0.10 -10.76
CA LYS A 71 5.83 1.55 -10.86
C LYS A 71 4.98 2.09 -12.00
N ILE A 72 4.21 3.12 -11.74
CA ILE A 72 3.36 3.77 -12.73
C ILE A 72 3.58 5.28 -12.73
N THR A 73 3.17 5.93 -13.81
CA THR A 73 3.25 7.38 -13.89
C THR A 73 2.11 8.02 -13.10
N GLU A 74 2.25 9.32 -12.79
CA GLU A 74 1.18 10.07 -12.15
C GLU A 74 -0.07 10.10 -13.03
N SER A 75 0.12 10.16 -14.35
CA SER A 75 -1.00 10.14 -15.29
C SER A 75 -1.78 8.83 -15.22
N GLN A 76 -1.07 7.72 -15.16
CA GLN A 76 -1.70 6.40 -15.00
C GLN A 76 -2.43 6.31 -13.66
N TYR A 77 -1.82 6.81 -12.61
CA TYR A 77 -2.45 6.84 -11.29
C TYR A 77 -3.73 7.68 -11.31
N SER A 78 -3.67 8.87 -11.93
CA SER A 78 -4.81 9.78 -12.00
C SER A 78 -5.96 9.20 -12.83
N ASN A 79 -5.65 8.35 -13.79
CA ASN A 79 -6.66 7.72 -14.65
C ASN A 79 -7.24 6.45 -14.03
N MET A 80 -6.81 6.08 -12.85
CA MET A 80 -7.34 4.92 -12.15
C MET A 80 -8.82 5.14 -11.87
N LYS A 81 -9.65 4.19 -12.26
CA LYS A 81 -11.07 4.25 -11.96
C LYS A 81 -11.28 3.67 -10.56
N THR A 82 -11.95 4.44 -9.71
CA THR A 82 -12.25 4.01 -8.34
C THR A 82 -13.75 3.81 -8.20
N ILE A 83 -14.12 2.63 -7.74
CA ILE A 83 -15.52 2.31 -7.44
C ILE A 83 -15.52 1.84 -5.99
N GLU A 84 -16.27 2.54 -5.15
CA GLU A 84 -16.33 2.22 -3.73
C GLU A 84 -17.78 2.08 -3.29
N ASN A 85 -18.10 0.90 -2.79
CA ASN A 85 -19.44 0.60 -2.33
C ASN A 85 -19.37 0.18 -0.87
N TYR A 86 -19.72 1.08 0.01
CA TYR A 86 -19.73 0.82 1.45
C TYR A 86 -21.16 0.50 1.85
N HIS A 87 -21.40 -0.75 2.09
CA HIS A 87 -22.71 -1.21 2.29
C HIS A 87 -23.23 -1.14 3.69
N GLU A 88 -22.59 -0.74 4.50
CA GLU A 88 -23.04 -0.85 5.68
C GLU A 88 -23.43 -0.22 6.45
N LYS A 89 -23.76 -0.46 7.06
CA LYS A 89 -24.11 -0.39 8.35
C LYS A 89 -23.17 0.41 9.10
N THR A 90 -22.52 1.28 8.41
CA THR A 90 -21.73 2.29 9.01
C THR A 90 -22.67 3.34 9.59
N ASP A 91 -22.31 3.87 10.74
CA ASP A 91 -23.07 4.99 11.28
C ASP A 91 -22.85 6.25 10.45
N ASP A 92 -23.62 7.29 10.71
CA ASP A 92 -23.59 8.51 9.92
C ASP A 92 -22.22 9.20 9.95
N LYS A 93 -21.55 9.16 11.08
CA LYS A 93 -20.22 9.76 11.19
C LYS A 93 -19.22 9.08 10.28
N LEU A 94 -19.25 7.76 10.22
CA LEU A 94 -18.33 7.00 9.39
C LEU A 94 -18.63 7.28 7.93
N LYS A 95 -19.91 7.38 7.56
CA LYS A 95 -20.29 7.73 6.18
C LYS A 95 -19.78 9.11 5.81
N GLU A 96 -19.90 10.08 6.71
CA GLU A 96 -19.39 11.42 6.47
C GLU A 96 -17.89 11.44 6.27
N GLN A 97 -17.15 10.67 7.06
CA GLN A 97 -15.70 10.58 6.91
C GLN A 97 -15.32 9.99 5.57
N VAL A 98 -16.01 8.94 5.15
CA VAL A 98 -15.77 8.31 3.86
C VAL A 98 -16.04 9.30 2.73
N GLN A 99 -17.16 10.00 2.78
CA GLN A 99 -17.52 11.00 1.77
C GLN A 99 -16.49 12.14 1.71
N THR A 100 -16.03 12.59 2.86
CA THR A 100 -15.02 13.65 2.94
C THR A 100 -13.72 13.21 2.25
N LEU A 101 -13.30 11.97 2.46
CA LEU A 101 -12.10 11.44 1.82
C LEU A 101 -12.27 11.30 0.31
N MET A 102 -13.48 11.05 -0.15
CA MET A 102 -13.76 10.84 -1.57
C MET A 102 -13.93 12.13 -2.37
N VAL A 103 -14.07 13.26 -1.71
CA VAL A 103 -14.26 14.55 -2.38
C VAL A 103 -12.97 15.06 -3.04
N PHE A 104 -11.85 14.55 -2.64
CA PHE A 104 -10.58 14.95 -3.21
C PHE A 104 -10.26 14.13 -4.44
#